data_88d4a951908e50a1cec87f6fca1fd188
#
_entry.id   88d4a951908e50a1cec87f6fca1fd188
#
_cell.length_a   1.000
_cell.length_b   1.000
_cell.length_c   1.000
_cell.angle_alpha   90.00
_cell.angle_beta   90.00
_cell.angle_gamma   90.00
#
_symmetry.space_group_name_H-M   'P 1'
#
loop_
_entity.id
_entity.type
_entity.pdbx_description
1 polymer ?
#
loop_
_entity_poly.entity_id
_entity_poly.type
_entity_poly.pdbx_seq_one_letter_code
_entity_poly.pdbx_strand_id
1 'polypeptide(L)'
;MFSSLIKKLSILKKFLFINLIIFFVIGSFTIVYLNTIKPNLVNKKASNHIKIIDNTIDHIKRLKINFIEDDIRKFLFSTRFLFQNLDRVVIFDSKFNLVGDTDTLDLDPRAFSQRLEVIEMNNLNENLETSKNNKKSTNKEKNYLNDILSSYSNSSNFGKPYTFTEETFDQFLLVTIKSVNNGKKNIGYLAITENANDIKAAIQERKNFIIRTAIVVTIVVLIFSYVLNRYFLKPIKNLVNYT
;
A
#
# COMPACT_ATOMS: atom_id res chain seq x y z
N MET A 1 13.91 36.21 26.61
CA MET A 1 13.89 36.91 25.31
C MET A 1 12.48 36.89 24.63
N PHE A 2 11.75 35.80 24.59
CA PHE A 2 10.38 35.72 24.00
C PHE A 2 9.34 36.61 24.73
N SER A 3 9.37 36.70 26.06
CA SER A 3 8.38 37.46 26.84
C SER A 3 8.48 38.97 26.64
N SER A 4 9.67 39.51 26.34
CA SER A 4 9.87 40.93 26.08
C SER A 4 9.39 41.37 24.69
N LEU A 5 9.50 40.51 23.71
CA LEU A 5 8.97 40.73 22.35
C LEU A 5 7.42 40.75 22.33
N ILE A 6 6.79 39.85 23.09
CA ILE A 6 5.32 39.78 23.18
C ILE A 6 4.73 40.99 23.91
N LYS A 7 5.42 41.59 24.90
CA LYS A 7 4.95 42.78 25.64
C LYS A 7 4.81 44.03 24.76
N LYS A 8 5.65 44.17 23.71
CA LYS A 8 5.63 45.34 22.78
C LYS A 8 4.60 45.20 21.63
N LEU A 9 3.98 44.03 21.46
CA LEU A 9 3.02 43.80 20.39
C LEU A 9 1.62 44.31 20.74
N SER A 10 0.92 44.94 19.78
CA SER A 10 -0.50 45.25 19.87
C SER A 10 -1.33 43.98 20.15
N ILE A 11 -2.47 44.13 20.85
CA ILE A 11 -3.36 43.01 21.22
C ILE A 11 -3.69 42.13 20.01
N LEU A 12 -3.97 42.73 18.83
CA LEU A 12 -4.22 42.04 17.61
C LEU A 12 -3.03 41.15 17.16
N LYS A 13 -1.83 41.71 17.25
CA LYS A 13 -0.62 40.96 16.88
C LYS A 13 -0.35 39.80 17.83
N LYS A 14 -0.67 39.97 19.13
CA LYS A 14 -0.60 38.86 20.11
C LYS A 14 -1.59 37.75 19.78
N PHE A 15 -2.82 38.12 19.44
CA PHE A 15 -3.86 37.15 19.03
C PHE A 15 -3.44 36.39 17.78
N LEU A 16 -2.96 37.08 16.74
CA LEU A 16 -2.47 36.43 15.52
C LEU A 16 -1.27 35.52 15.81
N PHE A 17 -0.36 35.94 16.67
CA PHE A 17 0.81 35.13 17.04
C PHE A 17 0.43 33.85 17.78
N ILE A 18 -0.54 33.90 18.70
CA ILE A 18 -1.04 32.71 19.40
C ILE A 18 -1.70 31.75 18.40
N ASN A 19 -2.55 32.26 17.51
CA ASN A 19 -3.19 31.43 16.49
C ASN A 19 -2.15 30.82 15.53
N LEU A 20 -1.09 31.53 15.18
CA LEU A 20 0.00 31.01 14.36
C LEU A 20 0.72 29.85 15.05
N ILE A 21 0.97 29.96 16.37
CA ILE A 21 1.60 28.87 17.14
C ILE A 21 0.69 27.64 17.14
N ILE A 22 -0.61 27.82 17.42
CA ILE A 22 -1.58 26.72 17.42
C ILE A 22 -1.61 26.05 16.05
N PHE A 23 -1.65 26.84 14.97
CA PHE A 23 -1.65 26.34 13.61
C PHE A 23 -0.39 25.56 13.26
N PHE A 24 0.77 26.02 13.74
CA PHE A 24 2.05 25.34 13.56
C PHE A 24 2.08 23.98 14.30
N VAL A 25 1.56 23.94 15.53
CA VAL A 25 1.47 22.70 16.32
C VAL A 25 0.55 21.70 15.63
N ILE A 26 -0.65 22.12 15.22
CA ILE A 26 -1.60 21.25 14.49
C ILE A 26 -1.00 20.76 13.17
N GLY A 27 -0.33 21.66 12.42
CA GLY A 27 0.36 21.30 11.18
C GLY A 27 1.46 20.24 11.38
N SER A 28 2.24 20.38 12.45
CA SER A 28 3.28 19.42 12.80
C SER A 28 2.68 18.02 13.10
N PHE A 29 1.64 17.95 13.93
CA PHE A 29 0.93 16.68 14.18
C PHE A 29 0.34 16.07 12.92
N THR A 30 -0.18 16.89 12.03
CA THR A 30 -0.74 16.45 10.75
C THR A 30 0.32 15.80 9.86
N ILE A 31 1.52 16.38 9.77
CA ILE A 31 2.64 15.80 9.01
C ILE A 31 3.05 14.44 9.59
N VAL A 32 3.20 14.35 10.92
CA VAL A 32 3.51 13.08 11.59
C VAL A 32 2.43 12.03 11.30
N TYR A 33 1.15 12.41 11.38
CA TYR A 33 0.04 11.52 11.09
C TYR A 33 0.06 11.01 9.64
N LEU A 34 0.29 11.88 8.66
CA LEU A 34 0.39 11.49 7.24
C LEU A 34 1.53 10.51 6.99
N ASN A 35 2.69 10.74 7.62
CA ASN A 35 3.84 9.86 7.47
C ASN A 35 3.60 8.47 8.09
N THR A 36 2.71 8.36 9.06
CA THR A 36 2.39 7.10 9.75
C THR A 36 1.31 6.27 9.02
N ILE A 37 0.49 6.89 8.18
CA ILE A 37 -0.62 6.21 7.48
C ILE A 37 -0.10 5.14 6.52
N LYS A 38 0.90 5.48 5.68
CA LYS A 38 1.43 4.55 4.67
C LYS A 38 1.93 3.25 5.29
N PRO A 39 2.85 3.25 6.27
CA PRO A 39 3.31 2.02 6.89
C PRO A 39 2.19 1.23 7.58
N ASN A 40 1.22 1.91 8.19
CA ASN A 40 0.10 1.22 8.84
C ASN A 40 -0.80 0.49 7.85
N LEU A 41 -1.11 1.09 6.70
CA LEU A 41 -1.90 0.44 5.65
C LEU A 41 -1.14 -0.74 5.01
N VAL A 42 0.15 -0.55 4.74
CA VAL A 42 1.05 -1.62 4.26
C VAL A 42 1.09 -2.77 5.26
N ASN A 43 1.32 -2.49 6.54
CA ASN A 43 1.38 -3.53 7.58
C ASN A 43 0.04 -4.28 7.73
N LYS A 44 -1.09 -3.59 7.56
CA LYS A 44 -2.42 -4.22 7.60
C LYS A 44 -2.59 -5.23 6.46
N LYS A 45 -2.24 -4.85 5.22
CA LYS A 45 -2.27 -5.76 4.06
C LYS A 45 -1.26 -6.90 4.23
N ALA A 46 -0.02 -6.59 4.61
CA ALA A 46 1.01 -7.58 4.88
C ALA A 46 0.59 -8.60 5.94
N SER A 47 -0.08 -8.17 7.01
CA SER A 47 -0.62 -9.07 8.04
C SER A 47 -1.67 -10.03 7.47
N ASN A 48 -2.51 -9.57 6.53
CA ASN A 48 -3.46 -10.45 5.85
C ASN A 48 -2.73 -11.46 4.94
N HIS A 49 -1.74 -11.02 4.17
CA HIS A 49 -0.92 -11.92 3.35
C HIS A 49 -0.25 -13.00 4.21
N ILE A 50 0.33 -12.62 5.36
CA ILE A 50 0.99 -13.54 6.28
C ILE A 50 0.02 -14.61 6.76
N LYS A 51 -1.21 -14.24 7.14
CA LYS A 51 -2.24 -15.20 7.56
C LYS A 51 -2.59 -16.19 6.45
N ILE A 52 -2.74 -15.70 5.21
CA ILE A 52 -3.04 -16.56 4.06
C ILE A 52 -1.85 -17.47 3.75
N ILE A 53 -0.63 -16.95 3.77
CA ILE A 53 0.60 -17.72 3.60
C ILE A 53 0.68 -18.83 4.65
N ASP A 54 0.48 -18.52 5.92
CA ASP A 54 0.57 -19.48 7.01
C ASP A 54 -0.48 -20.59 6.87
N ASN A 55 -1.74 -20.21 6.59
CA ASN A 55 -2.80 -21.17 6.33
C ASN A 55 -2.47 -22.06 5.13
N THR A 56 -1.95 -21.48 4.05
CA THR A 56 -1.56 -22.22 2.84
C THR A 56 -0.44 -23.21 3.12
N ILE A 57 0.59 -22.77 3.85
CA ILE A 57 1.71 -23.64 4.26
C ILE A 57 1.20 -24.80 5.13
N ASP A 58 0.29 -24.54 6.07
CA ASP A 58 -0.29 -25.58 6.92
C ASP A 58 -1.14 -26.58 6.12
N HIS A 59 -1.87 -26.12 5.10
CA HIS A 59 -2.57 -26.99 4.19
C HIS A 59 -1.63 -27.86 3.37
N ILE A 60 -0.56 -27.29 2.80
CA ILE A 60 0.45 -28.01 2.03
C ILE A 60 1.09 -29.11 2.92
N LYS A 61 1.43 -28.79 4.17
CA LYS A 61 2.03 -29.74 5.11
C LYS A 61 1.06 -30.86 5.49
N ARG A 62 -0.20 -30.54 5.80
CA ARG A 62 -1.23 -31.53 6.17
C ARG A 62 -1.53 -32.49 5.04
N LEU A 63 -1.59 -32.01 3.84
CA LEU A 63 -1.86 -32.81 2.63
C LEU A 63 -0.60 -33.47 2.08
N LYS A 64 0.59 -33.23 2.67
CA LYS A 64 1.90 -33.76 2.25
C LYS A 64 2.18 -33.51 0.77
N ILE A 65 1.87 -32.31 0.28
CA ILE A 65 2.02 -31.93 -1.12
C ILE A 65 3.51 -31.77 -1.43
N ASN A 66 3.96 -32.38 -2.51
CA ASN A 66 5.32 -32.19 -3.00
C ASN A 66 5.44 -30.87 -3.77
N PHE A 67 6.62 -30.23 -3.69
CA PHE A 67 6.92 -29.01 -4.45
C PHE A 67 7.33 -29.35 -5.89
N ILE A 68 6.39 -30.02 -6.59
CA ILE A 68 6.47 -30.39 -8.00
C ILE A 68 5.33 -29.66 -8.70
N GLU A 69 5.53 -29.21 -9.94
CA GLU A 69 4.59 -28.40 -10.69
C GLU A 69 3.17 -29.00 -10.72
N ASP A 70 3.04 -30.28 -11.02
CA ASP A 70 1.74 -30.95 -11.09
C ASP A 70 0.98 -31.00 -9.76
N ASP A 71 1.67 -31.31 -8.66
CA ASP A 71 1.06 -31.40 -7.34
C ASP A 71 0.63 -30.01 -6.84
N ILE A 72 1.51 -29.02 -7.01
CA ILE A 72 1.22 -27.62 -6.65
C ILE A 72 0.07 -27.08 -7.51
N ARG A 73 0.04 -27.37 -8.80
CA ARG A 73 -1.06 -26.95 -9.70
C ARG A 73 -2.40 -27.51 -9.25
N LYS A 74 -2.48 -28.81 -8.95
CA LYS A 74 -3.69 -29.44 -8.41
C LYS A 74 -4.10 -28.82 -7.08
N PHE A 75 -3.13 -28.54 -6.22
CA PHE A 75 -3.38 -27.89 -4.93
C PHE A 75 -3.96 -26.48 -5.11
N LEU A 76 -3.34 -25.63 -5.91
CA LEU A 76 -3.83 -24.28 -6.20
C LEU A 76 -5.23 -24.30 -6.79
N PHE A 77 -5.52 -25.24 -7.69
CA PHE A 77 -6.84 -25.39 -8.28
C PHE A 77 -7.88 -25.81 -7.23
N SER A 78 -7.56 -26.76 -6.35
CA SER A 78 -8.47 -27.23 -5.31
C SER A 78 -8.70 -26.19 -4.20
N THR A 79 -7.73 -25.30 -3.96
CA THR A 79 -7.78 -24.27 -2.91
C THR A 79 -8.01 -22.86 -3.47
N ARG A 80 -8.40 -22.72 -4.72
CA ARG A 80 -8.60 -21.44 -5.41
C ARG A 80 -9.43 -20.41 -4.64
N PHE A 81 -10.42 -20.87 -3.86
CA PHE A 81 -11.28 -20.00 -3.06
C PHE A 81 -10.51 -19.22 -1.98
N LEU A 82 -9.35 -19.71 -1.52
CA LEU A 82 -8.51 -19.02 -0.56
C LEU A 82 -7.82 -17.79 -1.17
N PHE A 83 -7.68 -17.76 -2.48
CA PHE A 83 -6.90 -16.76 -3.21
C PHE A 83 -7.76 -15.78 -4.01
N GLN A 84 -9.10 -15.88 -3.95
CA GLN A 84 -10.03 -15.07 -4.76
C GLN A 84 -9.87 -13.54 -4.57
N ASN A 85 -9.40 -13.11 -3.39
CA ASN A 85 -9.22 -11.70 -3.07
C ASN A 85 -7.76 -11.24 -3.19
N LEU A 86 -6.90 -12.05 -3.79
CA LEU A 86 -5.49 -11.75 -4.02
C LEU A 86 -5.25 -11.60 -5.52
N ASP A 87 -4.38 -10.65 -5.87
CA ASP A 87 -4.04 -10.47 -7.28
C ASP A 87 -3.22 -11.66 -7.81
N ARG A 88 -2.23 -12.11 -7.04
CA ARG A 88 -1.36 -13.20 -7.47
C ARG A 88 -0.70 -13.92 -6.30
N VAL A 89 -0.69 -15.24 -6.37
CA VAL A 89 0.06 -16.13 -5.48
C VAL A 89 1.04 -16.93 -6.30
N VAL A 90 2.29 -16.92 -5.88
CA VAL A 90 3.39 -17.58 -6.60
C VAL A 90 4.11 -18.53 -5.65
N ILE A 91 4.38 -19.74 -6.11
CA ILE A 91 5.07 -20.79 -5.35
C ILE A 91 6.35 -21.16 -6.09
N PHE A 92 7.45 -21.19 -5.35
CA PHE A 92 8.76 -21.56 -5.88
C PHE A 92 9.30 -22.77 -5.12
N ASP A 93 10.10 -23.57 -5.81
CA ASP A 93 10.87 -24.63 -5.17
C ASP A 93 12.08 -24.07 -4.38
N SER A 94 12.84 -24.96 -3.75
CA SER A 94 14.05 -24.58 -2.99
C SER A 94 15.18 -23.99 -3.85
N LYS A 95 15.09 -24.12 -5.18
CA LYS A 95 16.07 -23.60 -6.16
C LYS A 95 15.59 -22.34 -6.88
N PHE A 96 14.49 -21.73 -6.39
CA PHE A 96 13.80 -20.58 -7.01
C PHE A 96 13.16 -20.85 -8.36
N ASN A 97 12.93 -22.14 -8.74
CA ASN A 97 12.13 -22.43 -9.91
C ASN A 97 10.65 -22.20 -9.58
N LEU A 98 9.94 -21.58 -10.51
CA LEU A 98 8.50 -21.37 -10.40
C LEU A 98 7.78 -22.72 -10.57
N VAL A 99 7.04 -23.14 -9.54
CA VAL A 99 6.26 -24.39 -9.57
C VAL A 99 4.75 -24.17 -9.52
N GLY A 100 4.30 -22.96 -9.20
CA GLY A 100 2.89 -22.60 -9.21
C GLY A 100 2.67 -21.10 -9.24
N ASP A 101 1.64 -20.69 -10.02
CA ASP A 101 1.30 -19.28 -10.20
C ASP A 101 -0.20 -19.17 -10.47
N THR A 102 -0.92 -18.42 -9.64
CA THR A 102 -2.37 -18.26 -9.79
C THR A 102 -2.77 -17.42 -10.99
N ASP A 103 -1.88 -16.56 -11.49
CA ASP A 103 -2.12 -15.75 -12.68
C ASP A 103 -2.12 -16.57 -13.97
N THR A 104 -1.32 -17.66 -14.01
CA THR A 104 -1.26 -18.57 -15.16
C THR A 104 -2.29 -19.68 -15.11
N LEU A 105 -2.86 -19.92 -13.92
CA LEU A 105 -3.91 -20.90 -13.69
C LEU A 105 -5.25 -20.22 -13.85
N ASP A 106 -5.84 -20.06 -14.94
CA ASP A 106 -7.19 -19.53 -15.06
C ASP A 106 -8.13 -20.17 -14.01
N LEU A 107 -8.21 -19.54 -12.84
CA LEU A 107 -8.88 -20.11 -11.66
C LEU A 107 -10.40 -20.02 -11.77
N ASP A 108 -10.93 -19.27 -12.76
CA ASP A 108 -12.35 -19.19 -13.05
C ASP A 108 -12.72 -20.20 -14.16
N PRO A 109 -13.49 -21.25 -13.85
CA PRO A 109 -13.97 -22.21 -14.86
C PRO A 109 -14.78 -21.56 -15.99
N ARG A 110 -15.41 -20.39 -15.72
CA ARG A 110 -16.19 -19.66 -16.73
C ARG A 110 -15.29 -18.90 -17.69
N ALA A 111 -14.18 -18.33 -17.19
CA ALA A 111 -13.19 -17.68 -18.03
C ALA A 111 -12.46 -18.69 -18.92
N PHE A 112 -12.29 -19.93 -18.46
CA PHE A 112 -11.72 -21.01 -19.26
C PHE A 112 -12.63 -21.40 -20.45
N SER A 113 -13.93 -21.51 -20.22
CA SER A 113 -14.88 -21.83 -21.32
C SER A 113 -14.98 -20.67 -22.32
N GLN A 114 -15.01 -19.43 -21.87
CA GLN A 114 -14.99 -18.23 -22.73
C GLN A 114 -13.69 -18.12 -23.54
N ARG A 115 -12.56 -18.46 -22.95
CA ARG A 115 -11.25 -18.40 -23.63
C ARG A 115 -11.14 -19.50 -24.72
N LEU A 116 -11.72 -20.66 -24.50
CA LEU A 116 -11.78 -21.72 -25.52
C LEU A 116 -12.62 -21.28 -26.73
N GLU A 117 -13.80 -20.68 -26.51
CA GLU A 117 -14.64 -20.15 -27.57
C GLU A 117 -13.94 -19.04 -28.37
N VAL A 118 -13.21 -18.14 -27.68
CA VAL A 118 -12.44 -17.07 -28.34
C VAL A 118 -11.25 -17.62 -29.12
N ILE A 119 -10.60 -18.69 -28.67
CA ILE A 119 -9.50 -19.32 -29.41
C ILE A 119 -10.02 -20.00 -30.68
N GLU A 120 -11.17 -20.65 -30.64
CA GLU A 120 -11.78 -21.26 -31.82
C GLU A 120 -12.24 -20.23 -32.87
N MET A 121 -12.75 -19.07 -32.44
CA MET A 121 -13.12 -17.97 -33.35
C MET A 121 -11.91 -17.19 -33.90
N ASN A 122 -10.86 -16.98 -33.09
CA ASN A 122 -9.70 -16.18 -33.51
C ASN A 122 -8.69 -16.92 -34.38
N ASN A 123 -8.79 -18.26 -34.49
CA ASN A 123 -7.98 -19.00 -35.43
C ASN A 123 -8.38 -18.76 -36.91
N LEU A 124 -9.46 -18.00 -37.14
CA LEU A 124 -9.89 -17.63 -38.49
C LEU A 124 -9.51 -16.22 -38.94
N ASN A 125 -9.19 -15.29 -38.05
CA ASN A 125 -8.91 -13.89 -38.46
C ASN A 125 -8.19 -13.04 -37.41
N GLU A 126 -7.00 -13.31 -36.93
CA GLU A 126 -6.15 -12.19 -36.48
C GLU A 126 -4.71 -12.55 -36.15
N ASN A 127 -3.84 -11.78 -36.76
CA ASN A 127 -2.38 -11.71 -36.54
C ASN A 127 -2.00 -11.14 -35.16
N LEU A 128 -1.23 -11.92 -34.40
CA LEU A 128 0.11 -11.63 -33.82
C LEU A 128 0.43 -10.30 -33.11
N GLU A 129 -0.49 -9.47 -32.62
CA GLU A 129 -0.05 -8.26 -31.90
C GLU A 129 -0.38 -8.20 -30.41
N THR A 130 -1.40 -8.89 -29.94
CA THR A 130 -1.81 -8.85 -28.51
C THR A 130 -0.97 -9.78 -27.61
N SER A 131 -0.36 -10.80 -28.18
CA SER A 131 0.44 -11.79 -27.43
C SER A 131 1.84 -11.29 -27.01
N LYS A 132 2.34 -10.23 -27.63
CA LYS A 132 3.69 -9.70 -27.35
C LYS A 132 3.76 -8.77 -26.12
N ASN A 133 2.66 -8.09 -25.78
CA ASN A 133 2.66 -7.17 -24.64
C ASN A 133 2.52 -7.90 -23.30
N ASN A 134 1.76 -8.99 -23.24
CA ASN A 134 1.62 -9.78 -22.00
C ASN A 134 2.88 -10.60 -21.67
N LYS A 135 3.64 -11.06 -22.69
CA LYS A 135 4.91 -11.77 -22.46
C LYS A 135 6.05 -10.88 -21.96
N LYS A 136 5.99 -9.59 -22.25
CA LYS A 136 7.06 -8.64 -21.85
C LYS A 136 6.89 -8.19 -20.40
N SER A 137 5.67 -8.08 -19.88
CA SER A 137 5.37 -7.78 -18.48
C SER A 137 5.70 -8.97 -17.57
N THR A 138 5.31 -10.19 -17.96
CA THR A 138 5.56 -11.41 -17.17
C THR A 138 7.05 -11.75 -17.01
N ASN A 139 7.89 -11.46 -18.00
CA ASN A 139 9.35 -11.70 -17.88
C ASN A 139 10.04 -10.69 -16.95
N LYS A 140 9.59 -9.44 -16.94
CA LYS A 140 10.13 -8.42 -16.06
C LYS A 140 9.76 -8.67 -14.59
N GLU A 141 8.53 -9.09 -14.34
CA GLU A 141 8.06 -9.47 -13.01
C GLU A 141 8.71 -10.77 -12.48
N LYS A 142 8.95 -11.76 -13.35
CA LYS A 142 9.69 -12.98 -12.96
C LYS A 142 11.11 -12.68 -12.51
N ASN A 143 11.83 -11.83 -13.21
CA ASN A 143 13.17 -11.43 -12.83
C ASN A 143 13.15 -10.66 -11.50
N TYR A 144 12.20 -9.75 -11.31
CA TYR A 144 12.01 -9.02 -10.07
C TYR A 144 11.72 -9.94 -8.87
N LEU A 145 10.81 -10.91 -9.01
CA LEU A 145 10.53 -11.87 -7.94
C LEU A 145 11.74 -12.74 -7.59
N ASN A 146 12.55 -13.14 -8.57
CA ASN A 146 13.77 -13.88 -8.33
C ASN A 146 14.82 -13.05 -7.57
N ASP A 147 14.96 -11.77 -7.88
CA ASP A 147 15.87 -10.85 -7.17
C ASP A 147 15.42 -10.67 -5.71
N ILE A 148 14.12 -10.54 -5.47
CA ILE A 148 13.55 -10.46 -4.11
C ILE A 148 13.79 -11.78 -3.36
N LEU A 149 13.55 -12.94 -3.99
CA LEU A 149 13.78 -14.25 -3.38
C LEU A 149 15.24 -14.46 -2.99
N SER A 150 16.16 -14.08 -3.86
CA SER A 150 17.59 -14.16 -3.57
C SER A 150 18.00 -13.25 -2.40
N SER A 151 17.46 -12.03 -2.37
CA SER A 151 17.64 -11.07 -1.27
C SER A 151 17.05 -11.60 0.04
N TYR A 152 15.86 -12.19 -0.01
CA TYR A 152 15.21 -12.79 1.16
C TYR A 152 16.01 -14.00 1.69
N SER A 153 16.49 -14.88 0.82
CA SER A 153 17.24 -16.08 1.24
C SER A 153 18.55 -15.74 1.94
N ASN A 154 19.17 -14.61 1.58
CA ASN A 154 20.41 -14.10 2.17
C ASN A 154 20.18 -13.17 3.36
N SER A 155 18.92 -12.87 3.71
CA SER A 155 18.59 -11.95 4.79
C SER A 155 18.56 -12.63 6.15
N SER A 156 18.74 -11.85 7.22
CA SER A 156 18.51 -12.28 8.60
C SER A 156 17.05 -12.66 8.91
N ASN A 157 16.13 -12.31 8.01
CA ASN A 157 14.70 -12.60 8.11
C ASN A 157 14.32 -13.95 7.49
N PHE A 158 15.30 -14.73 6.99
CA PHE A 158 15.03 -16.04 6.44
C PHE A 158 14.25 -16.93 7.44
N GLY A 159 13.21 -17.58 6.97
CA GLY A 159 12.30 -18.38 7.80
C GLY A 159 11.13 -17.60 8.41
N LYS A 160 11.20 -16.27 8.45
CA LYS A 160 10.11 -15.40 8.89
C LYS A 160 9.42 -14.76 7.68
N PRO A 161 8.11 -14.40 7.79
CA PRO A 161 7.47 -13.65 6.71
C PRO A 161 8.16 -12.30 6.54
N TYR A 162 8.39 -11.92 5.30
CA TYR A 162 9.00 -10.64 4.95
C TYR A 162 8.20 -9.96 3.85
N THR A 163 8.02 -8.64 3.99
CA THR A 163 7.23 -7.84 3.04
C THR A 163 8.12 -6.81 2.38
N PHE A 164 8.09 -6.80 1.04
CA PHE A 164 8.71 -5.79 0.20
C PHE A 164 7.64 -4.88 -0.38
N THR A 165 7.99 -3.63 -0.57
CA THR A 165 7.15 -2.67 -1.28
C THR A 165 7.95 -2.05 -2.40
N GLU A 166 7.39 -2.01 -3.59
CA GLU A 166 7.94 -1.30 -4.74
C GLU A 166 6.97 -0.21 -5.19
N GLU A 167 7.45 1.00 -5.24
CA GLU A 167 6.67 2.13 -5.71
C GLU A 167 7.25 2.65 -7.01
N THR A 168 6.49 2.48 -8.08
CA THR A 168 6.76 3.05 -9.40
C THR A 168 5.76 4.19 -9.65
N PHE A 169 5.95 4.97 -10.71
CA PHE A 169 5.03 6.05 -11.05
C PHE A 169 3.58 5.58 -11.16
N ASP A 170 3.34 4.45 -11.82
CA ASP A 170 2.00 3.92 -12.11
C ASP A 170 1.52 2.84 -11.16
N GLN A 171 2.42 2.18 -10.43
CA GLN A 171 2.10 1.01 -9.61
C GLN A 171 2.76 1.08 -8.24
N PHE A 172 1.99 0.66 -7.23
CA PHE A 172 2.49 0.36 -5.90
C PHE A 172 2.28 -1.12 -5.64
N LEU A 173 3.36 -1.90 -5.69
CA LEU A 173 3.34 -3.35 -5.50
C LEU A 173 3.73 -3.69 -4.06
N LEU A 174 2.98 -4.62 -3.49
CA LEU A 174 3.24 -5.21 -2.18
C LEU A 174 3.52 -6.70 -2.38
N VAL A 175 4.72 -7.14 -2.03
CA VAL A 175 5.14 -8.54 -2.12
C VAL A 175 5.47 -9.07 -0.74
N THR A 176 4.73 -10.09 -0.30
CA THR A 176 5.00 -10.77 0.98
C THR A 176 5.46 -12.19 0.71
N ILE A 177 6.62 -12.55 1.25
CA ILE A 177 7.29 -13.84 1.03
C ILE A 177 7.53 -14.54 2.35
N LYS A 178 7.40 -15.87 2.33
CA LYS A 178 7.81 -16.76 3.42
C LYS A 178 8.37 -18.06 2.86
N SER A 179 9.43 -18.57 3.49
CA SER A 179 9.95 -19.90 3.19
C SER A 179 9.06 -20.99 3.76
N VAL A 180 8.95 -22.08 3.03
CA VAL A 180 8.20 -23.29 3.44
C VAL A 180 9.21 -24.32 3.90
N ASN A 181 9.21 -24.58 5.21
CA ASN A 181 10.15 -25.50 5.82
C ASN A 181 9.45 -26.79 6.24
N ASN A 182 10.07 -27.92 5.94
CA ASN A 182 9.71 -29.24 6.48
C ASN A 182 10.80 -29.67 7.45
N GLY A 183 10.55 -29.50 8.75
CA GLY A 183 11.57 -29.61 9.78
C GLY A 183 12.66 -28.55 9.60
N LYS A 184 13.92 -28.99 9.46
CA LYS A 184 15.07 -28.09 9.23
C LYS A 184 15.36 -27.80 7.74
N LYS A 185 14.67 -28.49 6.83
CA LYS A 185 14.92 -28.35 5.39
C LYS A 185 13.93 -27.39 4.75
N ASN A 186 14.44 -26.41 4.02
CA ASN A 186 13.63 -25.57 3.15
C ASN A 186 13.20 -26.36 1.91
N ILE A 187 11.89 -26.43 1.67
CA ILE A 187 11.31 -27.14 0.51
C ILE A 187 10.83 -26.19 -0.57
N GLY A 188 10.70 -24.91 -0.26
CA GLY A 188 10.29 -23.89 -1.24
C GLY A 188 9.90 -22.58 -0.60
N TYR A 189 9.30 -21.71 -1.40
CA TYR A 189 8.87 -20.37 -1.01
C TYR A 189 7.47 -20.10 -1.52
N LEU A 190 6.71 -19.33 -0.73
CA LEU A 190 5.40 -18.84 -1.10
C LEU A 190 5.44 -17.33 -1.07
N ALA A 191 5.05 -16.71 -2.17
CA ALA A 191 4.97 -15.27 -2.34
C ALA A 191 3.55 -14.86 -2.71
N ILE A 192 3.05 -13.78 -2.10
CA ILE A 192 1.82 -13.10 -2.48
C ILE A 192 2.22 -11.75 -3.02
N THR A 193 1.76 -11.44 -4.23
CA THR A 193 1.94 -10.14 -4.87
C THR A 193 0.56 -9.48 -5.00
N GLU A 194 0.45 -8.23 -4.54
CA GLU A 194 -0.78 -7.45 -4.62
C GLU A 194 -0.48 -6.04 -5.11
N ASN A 195 -1.32 -5.53 -6.01
CA ASN A 195 -1.32 -4.12 -6.38
C ASN A 195 -1.98 -3.31 -5.26
N ALA A 196 -1.20 -2.46 -4.62
CA ALA A 196 -1.62 -1.65 -3.48
C ALA A 196 -1.84 -0.17 -3.86
N ASN A 197 -2.26 0.10 -5.10
CA ASN A 197 -2.58 1.46 -5.57
C ASN A 197 -3.72 2.09 -4.76
N ASP A 198 -4.62 1.29 -4.18
CA ASP A 198 -5.63 1.74 -3.23
C ASP A 198 -5.03 2.45 -2.01
N ILE A 199 -3.87 2.00 -1.52
CA ILE A 199 -3.12 2.67 -0.45
C ILE A 199 -2.65 4.04 -0.92
N LYS A 200 -2.10 4.14 -2.14
CA LYS A 200 -1.66 5.40 -2.73
C LYS A 200 -2.82 6.38 -2.90
N ALA A 201 -3.95 5.90 -3.41
CA ALA A 201 -5.18 6.69 -3.56
C ALA A 201 -5.70 7.18 -2.20
N ALA A 202 -5.79 6.29 -1.19
CA ALA A 202 -6.25 6.64 0.14
C ALA A 202 -5.36 7.68 0.83
N ILE A 203 -4.04 7.61 0.65
CA ILE A 203 -3.10 8.61 1.17
C ILE A 203 -3.32 9.96 0.49
N GLN A 204 -3.47 9.96 -0.85
CA GLN A 204 -3.68 11.19 -1.61
C GLN A 204 -5.01 11.86 -1.26
N GLU A 205 -6.07 11.09 -1.09
CA GLU A 205 -7.37 11.59 -0.66
C GLU A 205 -7.29 12.25 0.72
N ARG A 206 -6.65 11.58 1.69
CA ARG A 206 -6.46 12.14 3.04
C ARG A 206 -5.60 13.39 3.02
N LYS A 207 -4.52 13.41 2.23
CA LYS A 207 -3.70 14.61 2.04
C LYS A 207 -4.52 15.78 1.47
N ASN A 208 -5.31 15.54 0.45
CA ASN A 208 -6.16 16.55 -0.15
C ASN A 208 -7.23 17.07 0.84
N PHE A 209 -7.84 16.16 1.61
CA PHE A 209 -8.79 16.54 2.67
C PHE A 209 -8.15 17.47 3.70
N ILE A 210 -6.97 17.12 4.19
CA ILE A 210 -6.23 17.92 5.18
C ILE A 210 -5.87 19.30 4.63
N ILE A 211 -5.41 19.38 3.38
CA ILE A 211 -5.07 20.66 2.74
C ILE A 211 -6.32 21.54 2.63
N ARG A 212 -7.44 20.97 2.17
CA ARG A 212 -8.73 21.72 2.07
C ARG A 212 -9.17 22.21 3.44
N THR A 213 -9.12 21.37 4.47
CA THR A 213 -9.50 21.74 5.84
C THR A 213 -8.59 22.85 6.38
N ALA A 214 -7.28 22.77 6.15
CA ALA A 214 -6.32 23.81 6.56
C ALA A 214 -6.62 25.16 5.91
N ILE A 215 -6.97 25.18 4.62
CA ILE A 215 -7.36 26.41 3.92
C ILE A 215 -8.63 27.02 4.54
N VAL A 216 -9.65 26.21 4.78
CA VAL A 216 -10.92 26.69 5.40
C VAL A 216 -10.66 27.27 6.78
N VAL A 217 -9.93 26.57 7.63
CA VAL A 217 -9.58 27.04 8.99
C VAL A 217 -8.80 28.36 8.92
N THR A 218 -7.87 28.49 7.99
CA THR A 218 -7.09 29.72 7.79
C THR A 218 -8.02 30.89 7.44
N ILE A 219 -8.97 30.71 6.52
CA ILE A 219 -9.94 31.74 6.12
C ILE A 219 -10.79 32.15 7.34
N VAL A 220 -11.29 31.19 8.12
CA VAL A 220 -12.11 31.45 9.31
C VAL A 220 -11.33 32.28 10.34
N VAL A 221 -10.06 31.93 10.61
CA VAL A 221 -9.19 32.66 11.53
C VAL A 221 -8.95 34.10 11.04
N LEU A 222 -8.75 34.32 9.74
CA LEU A 222 -8.58 35.65 9.16
C LEU A 222 -9.84 36.51 9.30
N ILE A 223 -11.01 35.94 8.98
CA ILE A 223 -12.30 36.64 9.15
C ILE A 223 -12.53 37.02 10.61
N PHE A 224 -12.32 36.07 11.52
CA PHE A 224 -12.49 36.30 12.96
C PHE A 224 -11.52 37.38 13.48
N SER A 225 -10.28 37.35 13.04
CA SER A 225 -9.28 38.36 13.36
C SER A 225 -9.69 39.76 12.85
N TYR A 226 -10.24 39.83 11.65
CA TYR A 226 -10.75 41.09 11.07
C TYR A 226 -11.93 41.65 11.88
N VAL A 227 -12.92 40.80 12.23
CA VAL A 227 -14.08 41.17 13.04
C VAL A 227 -13.66 41.67 14.42
N LEU A 228 -12.77 40.93 15.11
CA LEU A 228 -12.21 41.36 16.41
C LEU A 228 -11.55 42.72 16.33
N ASN A 229 -10.75 42.96 15.30
CA ASN A 229 -10.08 44.25 15.14
C ASN A 229 -11.08 45.38 14.93
N ARG A 230 -12.10 45.20 14.09
CA ARG A 230 -13.02 46.23 13.70
C ARG A 230 -14.03 46.58 14.82
N TYR A 231 -14.60 45.58 15.45
CA TYR A 231 -15.72 45.75 16.39
C TYR A 231 -15.30 45.83 17.87
N PHE A 232 -14.15 45.32 18.23
CA PHE A 232 -13.71 45.32 19.61
C PHE A 232 -12.48 46.22 19.85
N LEU A 233 -11.41 46.03 19.09
CA LEU A 233 -10.17 46.73 19.36
C LEU A 233 -10.16 48.19 18.96
N LYS A 234 -10.77 48.56 17.84
CA LYS A 234 -10.86 49.95 17.43
C LYS A 234 -11.72 50.82 18.38
N PRO A 235 -12.93 50.42 18.79
CA PRO A 235 -13.74 51.19 19.75
C PRO A 235 -13.02 51.35 21.12
N ILE A 236 -12.41 50.27 21.66
CA ILE A 236 -11.70 50.34 22.95
C ILE A 236 -10.53 51.30 22.85
N LYS A 237 -9.76 51.27 21.76
CA LYS A 237 -8.63 52.16 21.57
C LYS A 237 -9.07 53.62 21.47
N ASN A 238 -10.19 53.90 20.83
CA ASN A 238 -10.76 55.22 20.75
C ASN A 238 -11.19 55.73 22.14
N LEU A 239 -11.85 54.90 22.95
CA LEU A 239 -12.24 55.27 24.33
C LEU A 239 -11.04 55.62 25.22
N VAL A 240 -9.96 54.82 25.14
CA VAL A 240 -8.72 55.02 25.92
C VAL A 240 -7.98 56.30 25.48
N ASN A 241 -8.09 56.73 24.24
CA ASN A 241 -7.45 57.96 23.75
C ASN A 241 -8.27 59.25 24.08
N TYR A 242 -9.52 59.15 24.58
CA TYR A 242 -10.34 60.24 25.04
C TYR A 242 -10.26 60.50 26.55
N THR A 243 -9.57 59.61 27.28
CA THR A 243 -9.28 59.77 28.73
C THR A 243 -7.85 60.26 28.95
#